data_96cea13a1f28fc8a1406697e17916d31
#
_entry.id   96cea13a1f28fc8a1406697e17916d31
#
_cell.length_a   1.000
_cell.length_b   1.000
_cell.length_c   1.000
_cell.angle_alpha   90.00
_cell.angle_beta   90.00
_cell.angle_gamma   90.00
#
_symmetry.space_group_name_H-M   'P 1'
#
loop_
_entity.id
_entity.type
_entity.pdbx_description
1 polymer ?
#
loop_
_entity_poly.entity_id
_entity_poly.type
_entity_poly.pdbx_seq_one_letter_code
_entity_poly.pdbx_strand_id
1 'polypeptide(L)'
;MAGMLYLVPTPIGNLGDISIRCKQTLEEADFIAAEDTRVTVKLLNHLGIKKSLVSYFEHNKAQKGNVILDRILAGETCALVSDAGSPAISDPGEDLVRQCAEAGVTVCAIPGPCAVITALSISGQSTGRFCFEGFLSTAKKSRRAHLEDLAEEKRTMVFYEAPHKLLATLQDMATVFGPERSISLCRELTKLHEEVVRTTLGQAIERYTADAPRGEFVLVIAGAPETQKPAATATDAATRVAQLVESGMSRKDAIKQTALELDLPKNVVYDAALK
;
A
#
# COMPACT_ATOMS: atom_id res chain seq x y z
N MET A 1 -30.51 9.43 20.36
CA MET A 1 -29.39 8.48 20.07
C MET A 1 -28.36 9.25 19.29
N ALA A 2 -27.08 9.00 19.48
CA ALA A 2 -26.04 9.61 18.62
C ALA A 2 -26.25 9.18 17.17
N GLY A 3 -25.85 10.04 16.22
CA GLY A 3 -25.82 9.71 14.80
C GLY A 3 -24.70 8.72 14.47
N MET A 4 -24.38 8.59 13.19
CA MET A 4 -23.36 7.66 12.69
C MET A 4 -22.41 8.36 11.73
N LEU A 5 -21.19 7.86 11.62
CA LEU A 5 -20.25 8.22 10.57
C LEU A 5 -20.19 7.08 9.55
N TYR A 6 -20.49 7.39 8.28
CA TYR A 6 -20.26 6.49 7.16
C TYR A 6 -19.03 6.92 6.35
N LEU A 7 -18.12 5.98 6.08
CA LEU A 7 -17.07 6.17 5.09
C LEU A 7 -17.61 5.66 3.75
N VAL A 8 -17.79 6.56 2.79
CA VAL A 8 -18.44 6.24 1.51
C VAL A 8 -17.43 6.41 0.37
N PRO A 9 -16.96 5.31 -0.23
CA PRO A 9 -16.06 5.37 -1.38
C PRO A 9 -16.71 6.01 -2.59
N THR A 10 -15.94 6.82 -3.32
CA THR A 10 -16.33 7.46 -4.56
C THR A 10 -15.62 6.82 -5.76
N PRO A 11 -16.14 6.96 -6.99
CA PRO A 11 -15.47 6.42 -8.18
C PRO A 11 -14.05 6.95 -8.36
N ILE A 12 -13.12 6.06 -8.81
CA ILE A 12 -11.73 6.42 -9.09
C ILE A 12 -11.47 6.78 -10.56
N GLY A 13 -12.52 6.93 -11.34
CA GLY A 13 -12.43 7.30 -12.77
C GLY A 13 -13.64 6.91 -13.60
N ASN A 14 -14.45 5.96 -13.12
CA ASN A 14 -15.65 5.48 -13.81
C ASN A 14 -16.88 5.64 -12.88
N LEU A 15 -17.81 6.48 -13.25
CA LEU A 15 -19.03 6.71 -12.47
C LEU A 15 -19.88 5.45 -12.30
N GLY A 16 -19.73 4.46 -13.18
CA GLY A 16 -20.42 3.18 -13.09
C GLY A 16 -19.95 2.29 -11.93
N ASP A 17 -18.82 2.62 -11.31
CA ASP A 17 -18.27 1.83 -10.18
C ASP A 17 -18.89 2.20 -8.82
N ILE A 18 -19.75 3.22 -8.76
CA ILE A 18 -20.44 3.54 -7.52
C ILE A 18 -21.49 2.46 -7.21
N SER A 19 -21.40 1.88 -6.01
CA SER A 19 -22.36 0.88 -5.59
C SER A 19 -23.73 1.49 -5.25
N ILE A 20 -24.80 0.69 -5.39
CA ILE A 20 -26.14 1.09 -4.98
C ILE A 20 -26.16 1.53 -3.51
N ARG A 21 -25.44 0.81 -2.65
CA ARG A 21 -25.34 1.12 -1.23
C ARG A 21 -24.61 2.44 -0.95
N CYS A 22 -23.55 2.76 -1.72
CA CYS A 22 -22.89 4.07 -1.63
C CYS A 22 -23.88 5.19 -1.96
N LYS A 23 -24.62 5.06 -3.08
CA LYS A 23 -25.62 6.04 -3.48
C LYS A 23 -26.72 6.22 -2.38
N GLN A 24 -27.30 5.13 -1.91
CA GLN A 24 -28.32 5.16 -0.85
C GLN A 24 -27.79 5.82 0.44
N THR A 25 -26.57 5.48 0.87
CA THR A 25 -25.97 6.09 2.06
C THR A 25 -25.78 7.61 1.89
N LEU A 26 -25.38 8.08 0.71
CA LEU A 26 -25.29 9.51 0.41
C LEU A 26 -26.68 10.19 0.40
N GLU A 27 -27.73 9.50 -0.05
CA GLU A 27 -29.11 9.98 -0.05
C GLU A 27 -29.69 10.05 1.38
N GLU A 28 -29.36 9.13 2.25
CA GLU A 28 -29.90 9.00 3.61
C GLU A 28 -29.16 9.86 4.64
N ALA A 29 -27.86 10.14 4.44
CA ALA A 29 -27.09 10.98 5.34
C ALA A 29 -27.68 12.37 5.52
N ASP A 30 -27.60 12.96 6.71
CA ASP A 30 -28.07 14.33 6.98
C ASP A 30 -27.15 15.36 6.33
N PHE A 31 -25.84 15.07 6.28
CA PHE A 31 -24.85 15.89 5.60
C PHE A 31 -23.66 15.07 5.14
N ILE A 32 -22.87 15.64 4.24
CA ILE A 32 -21.69 15.01 3.68
C ILE A 32 -20.44 15.84 4.03
N ALA A 33 -19.44 15.20 4.63
CA ALA A 33 -18.11 15.75 4.80
C ALA A 33 -17.28 15.39 3.57
N ALA A 34 -16.68 16.36 2.91
CA ALA A 34 -16.02 16.20 1.63
C ALA A 34 -14.65 16.87 1.62
N GLU A 35 -13.66 16.24 0.99
CA GLU A 35 -12.32 16.81 0.79
C GLU A 35 -12.38 18.04 -0.09
N ASP A 36 -12.82 17.91 -1.34
CA ASP A 36 -13.16 19.02 -2.21
C ASP A 36 -14.67 19.01 -2.53
N THR A 37 -15.40 19.97 -1.95
CA THR A 37 -16.84 20.08 -2.15
C THR A 37 -17.24 20.30 -3.61
N ARG A 38 -16.32 20.86 -4.44
CA ARG A 38 -16.58 21.11 -5.87
C ARG A 38 -16.58 19.80 -6.66
N VAL A 39 -15.70 18.86 -6.30
CA VAL A 39 -15.66 17.51 -6.88
C VAL A 39 -16.88 16.74 -6.44
N THR A 40 -17.18 16.76 -5.14
CA THR A 40 -18.35 16.07 -4.58
C THR A 40 -19.67 16.55 -5.17
N VAL A 41 -19.85 17.87 -5.37
CA VAL A 41 -21.05 18.41 -6.02
C VAL A 41 -21.28 17.85 -7.42
N LYS A 42 -20.21 17.64 -8.21
CA LYS A 42 -20.34 17.03 -9.55
C LYS A 42 -20.85 15.59 -9.45
N LEU A 43 -20.32 14.81 -8.52
CA LEU A 43 -20.79 13.44 -8.28
C LEU A 43 -22.25 13.42 -7.82
N LEU A 44 -22.61 14.25 -6.83
CA LEU A 44 -23.99 14.32 -6.31
C LEU A 44 -24.98 14.76 -7.39
N ASN A 45 -24.63 15.72 -8.24
CA ASN A 45 -25.47 16.14 -9.36
C ASN A 45 -25.67 14.99 -10.36
N HIS A 46 -24.63 14.22 -10.67
CA HIS A 46 -24.76 13.03 -11.53
C HIS A 46 -25.70 11.98 -10.94
N LEU A 47 -25.68 11.82 -9.60
CA LEU A 47 -26.53 10.86 -8.88
C LEU A 47 -27.96 11.40 -8.63
N GLY A 48 -28.22 12.67 -8.90
CA GLY A 48 -29.50 13.33 -8.59
C GLY A 48 -29.70 13.64 -7.10
N ILE A 49 -28.62 13.73 -6.34
CA ILE A 49 -28.63 13.93 -4.87
C ILE A 49 -28.38 15.40 -4.53
N LYS A 50 -29.17 15.95 -3.58
CA LYS A 50 -28.96 17.28 -3.01
C LYS A 50 -28.76 17.18 -1.51
N LYS A 51 -27.55 17.49 -1.03
CA LYS A 51 -27.17 17.41 0.38
C LYS A 51 -26.33 18.60 0.82
N SER A 52 -26.41 18.91 2.11
CA SER A 52 -25.51 19.87 2.75
C SER A 52 -24.09 19.31 2.76
N LEU A 53 -23.11 20.12 2.37
CA LEU A 53 -21.70 19.76 2.37
C LEU A 53 -20.92 20.53 3.42
N VAL A 54 -20.00 19.82 4.10
CA VAL A 54 -18.99 20.38 5.00
C VAL A 54 -17.64 20.08 4.41
N SER A 55 -16.82 21.11 4.16
CA SER A 55 -15.44 20.90 3.70
C SER A 55 -14.58 20.34 4.82
N TYR A 56 -13.90 19.21 4.55
CA TYR A 56 -13.02 18.51 5.49
C TYR A 56 -11.77 18.01 4.77
N PHE A 57 -10.68 18.74 4.87
CA PHE A 57 -9.41 18.44 4.19
C PHE A 57 -8.22 18.63 5.15
N GLU A 58 -7.02 18.22 4.74
CA GLU A 58 -5.83 18.12 5.60
C GLU A 58 -5.56 19.38 6.44
N HIS A 59 -5.67 20.58 5.85
CA HIS A 59 -5.36 21.83 6.58
C HIS A 59 -6.47 22.32 7.52
N ASN A 60 -7.70 21.80 7.43
CA ASN A 60 -8.79 22.20 8.31
C ASN A 60 -9.30 21.07 9.22
N LYS A 61 -8.76 19.87 9.11
CA LYS A 61 -9.25 18.64 9.76
C LYS A 61 -9.41 18.77 11.28
N ALA A 62 -8.51 19.47 11.97
CA ALA A 62 -8.59 19.64 13.41
C ALA A 62 -9.82 20.45 13.84
N GLN A 63 -10.09 21.59 13.18
CA GLN A 63 -11.23 22.44 13.49
C GLN A 63 -12.55 21.84 13.01
N LYS A 64 -12.58 21.34 11.77
CA LYS A 64 -13.78 20.81 11.14
C LYS A 64 -14.15 19.44 11.66
N GLY A 65 -13.16 18.62 12.09
CA GLY A 65 -13.41 17.34 12.72
C GLY A 65 -14.29 17.49 13.99
N ASN A 66 -13.96 18.46 14.85
CA ASN A 66 -14.79 18.73 16.04
C ASN A 66 -16.22 19.14 15.66
N VAL A 67 -16.37 20.04 14.68
CA VAL A 67 -17.72 20.46 14.21
C VAL A 67 -18.54 19.29 13.68
N ILE A 68 -17.90 18.40 12.90
CA ILE A 68 -18.56 17.20 12.37
C ILE A 68 -18.93 16.24 13.51
N LEU A 69 -18.01 16.00 14.45
CA LEU A 69 -18.25 15.14 15.61
C LEU A 69 -19.41 15.67 16.49
N ASP A 70 -19.44 16.98 16.77
CA ASP A 70 -20.51 17.60 17.56
C ASP A 70 -21.89 17.39 16.92
N ARG A 71 -22.00 17.51 15.59
CA ARG A 71 -23.22 17.26 14.84
C ARG A 71 -23.66 15.79 14.93
N ILE A 72 -22.69 14.87 14.81
CA ILE A 72 -22.98 13.43 14.95
C ILE A 72 -23.45 13.10 16.38
N LEU A 73 -22.82 13.69 17.40
CA LEU A 73 -23.24 13.52 18.80
C LEU A 73 -24.64 14.10 19.07
N ALA A 74 -25.01 15.16 18.33
CA ALA A 74 -26.36 15.73 18.36
C ALA A 74 -27.42 14.86 17.66
N GLY A 75 -27.02 13.76 17.00
CA GLY A 75 -27.90 12.78 16.36
C GLY A 75 -27.91 12.79 14.84
N GLU A 76 -27.12 13.65 14.20
CA GLU A 76 -27.03 13.70 12.74
C GLU A 76 -26.12 12.58 12.20
N THR A 77 -26.46 12.02 11.03
CA THR A 77 -25.67 11.03 10.30
C THR A 77 -24.80 11.72 9.26
N CYS A 78 -23.50 11.47 9.31
CA CYS A 78 -22.51 12.02 8.36
C CYS A 78 -22.02 10.95 7.39
N ALA A 79 -21.97 11.28 6.09
CA ALA A 79 -21.19 10.54 5.11
C ALA A 79 -19.87 11.27 4.83
N LEU A 80 -18.73 10.63 5.09
CA LEU A 80 -17.41 11.14 4.69
C LEU A 80 -17.04 10.58 3.32
N VAL A 81 -16.65 11.45 2.40
CA VAL A 81 -16.15 11.11 1.07
C VAL A 81 -14.81 11.78 0.81
N SER A 82 -13.96 11.13 -0.01
CA SER A 82 -12.78 11.74 -0.64
C SER A 82 -13.05 12.11 -2.08
N ASP A 83 -12.12 12.76 -2.73
CA ASP A 83 -12.23 13.14 -4.14
C ASP A 83 -12.32 11.90 -5.06
N ALA A 84 -11.61 10.82 -4.71
CA ALA A 84 -11.64 9.55 -5.44
C ALA A 84 -11.28 8.36 -4.54
N GLY A 85 -12.06 7.30 -4.59
CA GLY A 85 -11.77 6.06 -3.87
C GLY A 85 -12.28 6.03 -2.42
N SER A 86 -11.62 5.25 -1.60
CA SER A 86 -12.00 5.00 -0.21
C SER A 86 -11.45 6.09 0.71
N PRO A 87 -12.29 6.87 1.41
CA PRO A 87 -11.83 7.91 2.31
C PRO A 87 -11.00 7.35 3.46
N ALA A 88 -10.16 8.18 4.07
CA ALA A 88 -9.20 7.83 5.13
C ALA A 88 -8.03 6.93 4.70
N ILE A 89 -7.88 6.61 3.40
CA ILE A 89 -6.74 5.86 2.86
C ILE A 89 -5.97 6.78 1.91
N SER A 90 -4.87 7.34 2.38
CA SER A 90 -4.10 8.45 1.73
C SER A 90 -4.89 9.75 1.55
N ASP A 91 -6.04 9.84 2.18
CA ASP A 91 -6.97 10.97 2.15
C ASP A 91 -7.35 11.39 3.57
N PRO A 92 -7.90 12.59 3.79
CA PRO A 92 -8.40 13.00 5.08
C PRO A 92 -9.49 12.06 5.60
N GLY A 93 -9.46 11.77 6.91
CA GLY A 93 -10.49 10.92 7.52
C GLY A 93 -10.03 10.12 8.72
N GLU A 94 -8.77 9.69 8.76
CA GLU A 94 -8.22 8.89 9.86
C GLU A 94 -8.47 9.55 11.22
N ASP A 95 -8.18 10.84 11.34
CA ASP A 95 -8.39 11.60 12.58
C ASP A 95 -9.86 11.65 12.98
N LEU A 96 -10.79 11.82 12.01
CA LEU A 96 -12.21 11.86 12.30
C LEU A 96 -12.72 10.48 12.73
N VAL A 97 -12.27 9.41 12.10
CA VAL A 97 -12.59 8.03 12.50
C VAL A 97 -12.15 7.77 13.93
N ARG A 98 -10.92 8.18 14.27
CA ARG A 98 -10.37 8.04 15.63
C ARG A 98 -11.20 8.84 16.65
N GLN A 99 -11.50 10.11 16.37
CA GLN A 99 -12.34 10.95 17.25
C GLN A 99 -13.73 10.36 17.47
N CYS A 100 -14.37 9.85 16.41
CA CYS A 100 -15.65 9.18 16.51
C CYS A 100 -15.57 7.91 17.37
N ALA A 101 -14.53 7.10 17.19
CA ALA A 101 -14.32 5.88 17.97
C ALA A 101 -14.09 6.20 19.47
N GLU A 102 -13.28 7.20 19.78
CA GLU A 102 -13.02 7.68 21.14
C GLU A 102 -14.30 8.23 21.82
N ALA A 103 -15.19 8.86 21.05
CA ALA A 103 -16.46 9.37 21.50
C ALA A 103 -17.60 8.31 21.57
N GLY A 104 -17.32 7.05 21.22
CA GLY A 104 -18.32 5.98 21.20
C GLY A 104 -19.33 6.09 20.05
N VAL A 105 -19.03 6.88 19.01
CA VAL A 105 -19.85 7.00 17.79
C VAL A 105 -19.63 5.78 16.91
N THR A 106 -20.71 5.21 16.40
CA THR A 106 -20.62 4.11 15.41
C THR A 106 -20.07 4.60 14.11
N VAL A 107 -18.99 3.97 13.64
CA VAL A 107 -18.38 4.20 12.33
C VAL A 107 -18.63 3.00 11.43
N CYS A 108 -19.13 3.23 10.23
CA CYS A 108 -19.42 2.18 9.26
C CYS A 108 -18.74 2.50 7.90
N ALA A 109 -17.96 1.56 7.38
CA ALA A 109 -17.37 1.68 6.04
C ALA A 109 -18.24 0.94 5.00
N ILE A 110 -18.52 1.60 3.89
CA ILE A 110 -19.19 1.00 2.74
C ILE A 110 -18.11 0.44 1.81
N PRO A 111 -18.12 -0.84 1.43
CA PRO A 111 -17.19 -1.37 0.42
C PRO A 111 -17.39 -0.69 -0.93
N GLY A 112 -16.28 -0.34 -1.60
CA GLY A 112 -16.36 0.34 -2.89
C GLY A 112 -15.00 0.51 -3.57
N PRO A 113 -14.89 1.41 -4.56
CA PRO A 113 -13.70 1.63 -5.35
C PRO A 113 -12.47 1.91 -4.48
N CYS A 114 -11.36 1.23 -4.82
CA CYS A 114 -10.07 1.39 -4.14
C CYS A 114 -8.95 1.10 -5.13
N ALA A 115 -8.16 2.11 -5.47
CA ALA A 115 -7.11 1.99 -6.49
C ALA A 115 -6.00 1.00 -6.08
N VAL A 116 -5.66 0.92 -4.79
CA VAL A 116 -4.67 -0.04 -4.24
C VAL A 116 -5.08 -1.48 -4.57
N ILE A 117 -6.30 -1.86 -4.19
CA ILE A 117 -6.79 -3.23 -4.35
C ILE A 117 -7.02 -3.54 -5.82
N THR A 118 -7.56 -2.59 -6.59
CA THR A 118 -7.75 -2.75 -8.03
C THR A 118 -6.42 -3.00 -8.74
N ALA A 119 -5.41 -2.17 -8.50
CA ALA A 119 -4.08 -2.33 -9.07
C ALA A 119 -3.42 -3.66 -8.66
N LEU A 120 -3.45 -3.98 -7.37
CA LEU A 120 -2.85 -5.20 -6.83
C LEU A 120 -3.46 -6.44 -7.49
N SER A 121 -4.80 -6.47 -7.65
CA SER A 121 -5.53 -7.61 -8.23
C SER A 121 -5.13 -7.91 -9.68
N ILE A 122 -4.78 -6.89 -10.46
CA ILE A 122 -4.43 -7.03 -11.89
C ILE A 122 -2.92 -6.94 -12.16
N SER A 123 -2.12 -6.69 -11.13
CA SER A 123 -0.67 -6.48 -11.28
C SER A 123 0.10 -7.72 -11.74
N GLY A 124 -0.35 -8.91 -11.34
CA GLY A 124 0.41 -10.16 -11.50
C GLY A 124 1.51 -10.35 -10.44
N GLN A 125 1.62 -9.46 -9.45
CA GLN A 125 2.49 -9.64 -8.28
C GLN A 125 1.79 -10.49 -7.21
N SER A 126 2.55 -10.96 -6.21
CA SER A 126 1.99 -11.72 -5.09
C SER A 126 0.99 -10.88 -4.29
N THR A 127 -0.23 -11.39 -4.09
CA THR A 127 -1.30 -10.70 -3.37
C THR A 127 -1.52 -11.19 -1.95
N GLY A 128 -0.89 -12.31 -1.57
CA GLY A 128 -1.11 -12.95 -0.26
C GLY A 128 -0.66 -12.10 0.92
N ARG A 129 0.40 -11.31 0.74
CA ARG A 129 0.89 -10.33 1.72
C ARG A 129 1.42 -9.12 0.97
N PHE A 130 0.94 -7.93 1.31
CA PHE A 130 1.38 -6.68 0.72
C PHE A 130 1.44 -5.57 1.77
N CYS A 131 2.12 -4.48 1.46
CA CYS A 131 2.11 -3.24 2.20
C CYS A 131 1.74 -2.09 1.25
N PHE A 132 1.00 -1.12 1.78
CA PHE A 132 0.65 0.10 1.08
C PHE A 132 1.45 1.26 1.67
N GLU A 133 2.25 1.89 0.84
CA GLU A 133 3.21 2.93 1.22
C GLU A 133 2.74 4.34 0.85
N GLY A 134 1.59 4.46 0.16
CA GLY A 134 1.02 5.74 -0.23
C GLY A 134 1.89 6.52 -1.22
N PHE A 135 1.91 7.84 -1.08
CA PHE A 135 2.75 8.73 -1.88
C PHE A 135 4.12 8.94 -1.25
N LEU A 136 5.17 8.77 -2.05
CA LEU A 136 6.52 9.10 -1.63
C LEU A 136 6.74 10.63 -1.56
N SER A 137 7.63 11.05 -0.66
CA SER A 137 7.99 12.46 -0.49
C SER A 137 8.54 13.07 -1.78
N THR A 138 8.17 14.31 -2.06
CA THR A 138 8.76 15.11 -3.16
C THR A 138 10.24 15.44 -2.90
N ALA A 139 10.63 15.55 -1.61
CA ALA A 139 12.00 15.79 -1.21
C ALA A 139 12.84 14.53 -1.40
N LYS A 140 13.84 14.58 -2.29
CA LYS A 140 14.68 13.44 -2.68
C LYS A 140 15.30 12.71 -1.48
N LYS A 141 15.78 13.45 -0.47
CA LYS A 141 16.40 12.85 0.73
C LYS A 141 15.40 11.99 1.51
N SER A 142 14.20 12.52 1.78
CA SER A 142 13.15 11.81 2.51
C SER A 142 12.61 10.62 1.70
N ARG A 143 12.45 10.79 0.38
CA ARG A 143 12.03 9.71 -0.51
C ARG A 143 13.03 8.55 -0.52
N ARG A 144 14.34 8.83 -0.60
CA ARG A 144 15.37 7.79 -0.56
C ARG A 144 15.44 7.10 0.79
N ALA A 145 15.39 7.84 1.89
CA ALA A 145 15.36 7.25 3.23
C ALA A 145 14.17 6.27 3.39
N HIS A 146 12.97 6.67 2.95
CA HIS A 146 11.80 5.77 2.97
C HIS A 146 12.01 4.52 2.12
N LEU A 147 12.59 4.65 0.92
CA LEU A 147 12.90 3.51 0.06
C LEU A 147 13.98 2.60 0.68
N GLU A 148 15.00 3.17 1.31
CA GLU A 148 16.07 2.43 2.00
C GLU A 148 15.51 1.59 3.15
N ASP A 149 14.53 2.10 3.91
CA ASP A 149 13.82 1.35 4.96
C ASP A 149 13.06 0.14 4.39
N LEU A 150 12.66 0.20 3.11
CA LEU A 150 11.94 -0.85 2.40
C LEU A 150 12.84 -1.79 1.57
N ALA A 151 14.18 -1.62 1.60
CA ALA A 151 15.10 -2.38 0.76
C ALA A 151 14.95 -3.90 0.90
N GLU A 152 14.74 -4.37 2.14
CA GLU A 152 14.58 -5.79 2.49
C GLU A 152 13.11 -6.22 2.66
N GLU A 153 12.14 -5.37 2.29
CA GLU A 153 10.71 -5.71 2.40
C GLU A 153 10.37 -6.87 1.44
N LYS A 154 9.88 -7.98 1.99
CA LYS A 154 9.57 -9.21 1.25
C LYS A 154 8.15 -9.26 0.70
N ARG A 155 7.26 -8.43 1.24
CA ARG A 155 5.88 -8.32 0.74
C ARG A 155 5.83 -7.50 -0.53
N THR A 156 4.80 -7.67 -1.32
CA THR A 156 4.50 -6.76 -2.43
C THR A 156 4.24 -5.36 -1.89
N MET A 157 4.87 -4.36 -2.46
CA MET A 157 4.74 -2.96 -2.08
C MET A 157 3.86 -2.22 -3.08
N VAL A 158 2.93 -1.39 -2.60
CA VAL A 158 2.03 -0.61 -3.45
C VAL A 158 2.19 0.88 -3.13
N PHE A 159 2.45 1.68 -4.17
CA PHE A 159 2.62 3.14 -4.06
C PHE A 159 1.66 3.86 -5.00
N TYR A 160 1.24 5.05 -4.60
CA TYR A 160 0.62 6.02 -5.51
C TYR A 160 1.69 6.94 -6.09
N GLU A 161 1.54 7.33 -7.37
CA GLU A 161 2.47 8.28 -7.96
C GLU A 161 1.81 9.17 -9.01
N ALA A 162 2.20 10.44 -8.99
CA ALA A 162 1.79 11.42 -9.98
C ALA A 162 2.73 11.39 -11.21
N PRO A 163 2.19 11.66 -12.42
CA PRO A 163 2.99 11.52 -13.65
C PRO A 163 4.26 12.37 -13.65
N HIS A 164 4.20 13.59 -13.14
CA HIS A 164 5.35 14.51 -13.12
C HIS A 164 6.49 14.08 -12.17
N LYS A 165 6.25 13.13 -11.27
CA LYS A 165 7.25 12.58 -10.34
C LYS A 165 7.73 11.19 -10.74
N LEU A 166 6.95 10.48 -11.57
CA LEU A 166 7.14 9.05 -11.85
C LEU A 166 8.58 8.69 -12.21
N LEU A 167 9.19 9.39 -13.17
CA LEU A 167 10.55 9.06 -13.63
C LEU A 167 11.58 9.18 -12.49
N ALA A 168 11.51 10.26 -11.71
CA ALA A 168 12.43 10.45 -10.59
C ALA A 168 12.23 9.39 -9.49
N THR A 169 11.00 8.98 -9.25
CA THR A 169 10.65 7.93 -8.30
C THR A 169 11.18 6.57 -8.77
N LEU A 170 10.97 6.21 -10.04
CA LEU A 170 11.50 4.97 -10.61
C LEU A 170 13.03 4.90 -10.54
N GLN A 171 13.73 6.01 -10.80
CA GLN A 171 15.19 6.09 -10.71
C GLN A 171 15.70 5.88 -9.26
N ASP A 172 15.04 6.50 -8.27
CA ASP A 172 15.39 6.31 -6.87
C ASP A 172 15.05 4.87 -6.41
N MET A 173 13.91 4.30 -6.84
CA MET A 173 13.56 2.90 -6.60
C MET A 173 14.57 1.92 -7.21
N ALA A 174 15.01 2.14 -8.46
CA ALA A 174 16.03 1.30 -9.11
C ALA A 174 17.38 1.40 -8.40
N THR A 175 17.71 2.54 -7.84
CA THR A 175 18.95 2.73 -7.07
C THR A 175 18.93 1.88 -5.79
N VAL A 176 17.78 1.76 -5.11
CA VAL A 176 17.66 1.05 -3.83
C VAL A 176 17.32 -0.43 -4.02
N PHE A 177 16.35 -0.74 -4.87
CA PHE A 177 15.83 -2.11 -5.06
C PHE A 177 16.55 -2.89 -6.16
N GLY A 178 17.35 -2.22 -6.99
CA GLY A 178 17.98 -2.77 -8.19
C GLY A 178 17.11 -2.64 -9.44
N PRO A 179 17.73 -2.46 -10.64
CA PRO A 179 17.01 -2.23 -11.89
C PRO A 179 16.18 -3.44 -12.36
N GLU A 180 16.55 -4.66 -11.92
CA GLU A 180 15.85 -5.90 -12.28
C GLU A 180 14.63 -6.19 -11.38
N ARG A 181 14.35 -5.36 -10.37
CA ARG A 181 13.18 -5.53 -9.52
C ARG A 181 11.91 -5.42 -10.36
N SER A 182 11.06 -6.45 -10.26
CA SER A 182 9.78 -6.50 -10.98
C SER A 182 8.82 -5.43 -10.47
N ILE A 183 8.18 -4.75 -11.41
CA ILE A 183 7.17 -3.73 -11.17
C ILE A 183 6.01 -3.87 -12.14
N SER A 184 4.80 -3.57 -11.68
CA SER A 184 3.62 -3.36 -12.50
C SER A 184 3.15 -1.92 -12.32
N LEU A 185 3.11 -1.17 -13.42
CA LEU A 185 2.61 0.19 -13.45
C LEU A 185 1.16 0.14 -13.93
N CYS A 186 0.22 0.41 -13.03
CA CYS A 186 -1.21 0.49 -13.32
C CYS A 186 -1.56 1.96 -13.53
N ARG A 187 -1.91 2.33 -14.74
CA ARG A 187 -2.16 3.71 -15.15
C ARG A 187 -3.62 3.92 -15.47
N GLU A 188 -4.19 5.05 -15.05
CA GLU A 188 -5.55 5.49 -15.41
C GLU A 188 -6.63 4.40 -15.17
N LEU A 189 -6.54 3.72 -14.02
CA LEU A 189 -7.46 2.64 -13.64
C LEU A 189 -8.92 3.08 -13.76
N THR A 190 -9.75 2.21 -14.34
CA THR A 190 -11.17 2.40 -14.63
C THR A 190 -11.51 3.45 -15.70
N LYS A 191 -10.51 4.21 -16.19
CA LYS A 191 -10.68 5.26 -17.20
C LYS A 191 -10.49 4.71 -18.63
N LEU A 192 -10.81 5.55 -19.63
CA LEU A 192 -10.70 5.17 -21.05
C LEU A 192 -9.29 4.71 -21.48
N HIS A 193 -8.26 5.25 -20.84
CA HIS A 193 -6.85 4.96 -21.16
C HIS A 193 -6.20 4.08 -20.09
N GLU A 194 -6.97 3.19 -19.47
CA GLU A 194 -6.44 2.21 -18.53
C GLU A 194 -5.35 1.36 -19.19
N GLU A 195 -4.22 1.23 -18.51
CA GLU A 195 -3.09 0.45 -18.97
C GLU A 195 -2.38 -0.22 -17.79
N VAL A 196 -1.94 -1.47 -17.98
CA VAL A 196 -1.10 -2.18 -17.02
C VAL A 196 0.18 -2.65 -17.70
N VAL A 197 1.31 -2.07 -17.30
CA VAL A 197 2.65 -2.39 -17.82
C VAL A 197 3.37 -3.22 -16.77
N ARG A 198 3.63 -4.49 -17.08
CA ARG A 198 4.40 -5.41 -16.24
C ARG A 198 5.82 -5.51 -16.79
N THR A 199 6.81 -5.13 -15.98
CA THR A 199 8.18 -4.95 -16.45
C THR A 199 9.17 -4.97 -15.27
N THR A 200 10.40 -4.52 -15.49
CA THR A 200 11.39 -4.22 -14.44
C THR A 200 11.53 -2.70 -14.24
N LEU A 201 12.12 -2.29 -13.11
CA LEU A 201 12.40 -0.86 -12.86
C LEU A 201 13.27 -0.24 -13.94
N GLY A 202 14.29 -0.98 -14.43
CA GLY A 202 15.17 -0.51 -15.50
C GLY A 202 14.41 -0.24 -16.80
N GLN A 203 13.61 -1.20 -17.25
CA GLN A 203 12.79 -1.07 -18.47
C GLN A 203 11.71 0.01 -18.33
N ALA A 204 11.13 0.17 -17.14
CA ALA A 204 10.17 1.25 -16.87
C ALA A 204 10.84 2.63 -17.00
N ILE A 205 12.08 2.80 -16.52
CA ILE A 205 12.85 4.03 -16.67
C ILE A 205 13.12 4.33 -18.15
N GLU A 206 13.55 3.34 -18.94
CA GLU A 206 13.77 3.50 -20.38
C GLU A 206 12.51 3.98 -21.09
N ARG A 207 11.36 3.31 -20.83
CA ARG A 207 10.07 3.65 -21.42
C ARG A 207 9.70 5.09 -21.14
N TYR A 208 9.69 5.52 -19.86
CA TYR A 208 9.23 6.86 -19.47
C TYR A 208 10.28 7.97 -19.64
N THR A 209 11.50 7.62 -19.99
CA THR A 209 12.50 8.56 -20.52
C THR A 209 12.21 8.89 -21.99
N ALA A 210 11.76 7.90 -22.78
CA ALA A 210 11.43 8.07 -24.19
C ALA A 210 10.06 8.75 -24.40
N ASP A 211 9.06 8.43 -23.54
CA ASP A 211 7.71 9.00 -23.63
C ASP A 211 7.27 9.51 -22.24
N ALA A 212 7.02 10.82 -22.15
CA ALA A 212 6.67 11.46 -20.89
C ALA A 212 5.38 10.87 -20.29
N PRO A 213 5.40 10.47 -19.01
CA PRO A 213 4.26 9.84 -18.34
C PRO A 213 3.07 10.80 -18.24
N ARG A 214 1.85 10.28 -18.44
CA ARG A 214 0.58 11.01 -18.32
C ARG A 214 -0.42 10.20 -17.50
N GLY A 215 -1.32 10.91 -16.82
CA GLY A 215 -2.34 10.27 -15.98
C GLY A 215 -1.81 9.86 -14.61
N GLU A 216 -2.61 9.16 -13.85
CA GLU A 216 -2.33 8.73 -12.48
C GLU A 216 -1.82 7.29 -12.46
N PHE A 217 -0.89 7.00 -11.56
CA PHE A 217 -0.24 5.71 -11.47
C PHE A 217 -0.40 5.07 -10.10
N VAL A 218 -0.63 3.76 -10.11
CA VAL A 218 -0.38 2.88 -8.97
C VAL A 218 0.78 1.97 -9.33
N LEU A 219 1.84 2.00 -8.53
CA LEU A 219 3.04 1.19 -8.69
C LEU A 219 2.94 -0.02 -7.78
N VAL A 220 2.98 -1.22 -8.34
CA VAL A 220 2.96 -2.47 -7.59
C VAL A 220 4.29 -3.18 -7.79
N ILE A 221 5.12 -3.23 -6.74
CA ILE A 221 6.51 -3.69 -6.80
C ILE A 221 6.65 -5.01 -6.07
N ALA A 222 7.35 -5.95 -6.66
CA ALA A 222 7.68 -7.22 -6.01
C ALA A 222 8.50 -6.97 -4.73
N GLY A 223 8.26 -7.77 -3.70
CA GLY A 223 9.10 -7.79 -2.51
C GLY A 223 10.56 -8.17 -2.81
N ALA A 224 11.44 -7.99 -1.84
CA ALA A 224 12.83 -8.44 -1.94
C ALA A 224 12.87 -9.94 -2.28
N PRO A 225 13.70 -10.36 -3.24
CA PRO A 225 13.86 -11.77 -3.50
C PRO A 225 14.36 -12.48 -2.23
N GLU A 226 13.89 -13.70 -2.01
CA GLU A 226 14.54 -14.51 -0.99
C GLU A 226 16.01 -14.64 -1.38
N THR A 227 16.89 -14.08 -0.55
CA THR A 227 18.31 -14.38 -0.64
C THR A 227 18.42 -15.87 -0.38
N GLN A 228 18.49 -16.69 -1.45
CA GLN A 228 18.99 -18.04 -1.28
C GLN A 228 20.38 -17.87 -0.66
N LYS A 229 20.48 -18.12 0.65
CA LYS A 229 21.81 -18.33 1.23
C LYS A 229 22.46 -19.37 0.31
N PRO A 230 23.67 -19.12 -0.22
CA PRO A 230 24.33 -20.11 -1.04
C PRO A 230 24.25 -21.42 -0.24
N ALA A 231 23.73 -22.47 -0.90
CA ALA A 231 23.56 -23.74 -0.23
C ALA A 231 24.90 -24.11 0.39
N ALA A 232 24.92 -24.26 1.73
CA ALA A 232 26.16 -24.54 2.44
C ALA A 232 26.81 -25.79 1.82
N THR A 233 28.07 -25.68 1.48
CA THR A 233 28.79 -26.78 0.83
C THR A 233 29.25 -27.80 1.85
N ALA A 234 29.60 -29.00 1.40
CA ALA A 234 30.23 -30.01 2.26
C ALA A 234 31.52 -29.49 2.92
N THR A 235 32.24 -28.58 2.24
CA THR A 235 33.46 -27.93 2.79
C THR A 235 33.09 -26.98 3.93
N ASP A 236 32.02 -26.20 3.81
CA ASP A 236 31.56 -25.32 4.89
C ASP A 236 31.13 -26.13 6.11
N ALA A 237 30.46 -27.26 5.89
CA ALA A 237 30.04 -28.17 6.95
C ALA A 237 31.26 -28.80 7.68
N ALA A 238 32.26 -29.27 6.94
CA ALA A 238 33.46 -29.82 7.54
C ALA A 238 34.23 -28.78 8.37
N THR A 239 34.39 -27.56 7.84
CA THR A 239 35.06 -26.45 8.51
C THR A 239 34.33 -26.08 9.80
N ARG A 240 32.99 -25.99 9.75
CA ARG A 240 32.17 -25.62 10.92
C ARG A 240 32.23 -26.70 12.03
N VAL A 241 32.17 -27.97 11.66
CA VAL A 241 32.31 -29.07 12.61
C VAL A 241 33.68 -29.02 13.30
N ALA A 242 34.78 -28.81 12.54
CA ALA A 242 36.14 -28.68 13.11
C ALA A 242 36.22 -27.54 14.13
N GLN A 243 35.69 -26.34 13.80
CA GLN A 243 35.66 -25.19 14.73
C GLN A 243 34.92 -25.50 16.05
N LEU A 244 33.77 -26.18 15.98
CA LEU A 244 32.98 -26.53 17.15
C LEU A 244 33.70 -27.57 18.00
N VAL A 245 34.38 -28.52 17.39
CA VAL A 245 35.20 -29.53 18.12
C VAL A 245 36.40 -28.88 18.78
N GLU A 246 37.11 -27.97 18.11
CA GLU A 246 38.22 -27.20 18.70
C GLU A 246 37.77 -26.34 19.89
N SER A 247 36.54 -25.87 19.89
CA SER A 247 35.93 -25.14 21.02
C SER A 247 35.52 -26.03 22.20
N GLY A 248 35.77 -27.34 22.11
CA GLY A 248 35.52 -28.33 23.19
C GLY A 248 34.17 -29.07 23.07
N MET A 249 33.46 -28.92 21.98
CA MET A 249 32.21 -29.65 21.77
C MET A 249 32.47 -31.10 21.33
N SER A 250 31.61 -32.03 21.75
CA SER A 250 31.71 -33.40 21.23
C SER A 250 31.46 -33.42 19.72
N ARG A 251 32.18 -34.25 18.97
CA ARG A 251 32.00 -34.37 17.50
C ARG A 251 30.58 -34.69 17.12
N LYS A 252 29.89 -35.50 17.92
CA LYS A 252 28.47 -35.85 17.69
C LYS A 252 27.55 -34.62 17.80
N ASP A 253 27.78 -33.79 18.81
CA ASP A 253 26.97 -32.55 19.02
C ASP A 253 27.35 -31.47 17.99
N ALA A 254 28.64 -31.35 17.65
CA ALA A 254 29.10 -30.46 16.59
C ALA A 254 28.44 -30.76 15.23
N ILE A 255 28.33 -32.04 14.84
CA ILE A 255 27.62 -32.47 13.63
C ILE A 255 26.15 -32.10 13.71
N LYS A 256 25.50 -32.35 14.86
CA LYS A 256 24.09 -32.03 15.06
C LYS A 256 23.84 -30.51 14.96
N GLN A 257 24.69 -29.72 15.57
CA GLN A 257 24.58 -28.26 15.56
C GLN A 257 24.87 -27.69 14.19
N THR A 258 25.90 -28.13 13.50
CA THR A 258 26.22 -27.72 12.13
C THR A 258 25.09 -28.05 11.15
N ALA A 259 24.44 -29.19 11.28
CA ALA A 259 23.30 -29.59 10.48
C ALA A 259 22.12 -28.60 10.63
N LEU A 260 21.87 -28.10 11.86
CA LEU A 260 20.85 -27.09 12.12
C LEU A 260 21.25 -25.69 11.64
N GLU A 261 22.53 -25.29 11.89
CA GLU A 261 23.02 -23.96 11.51
C GLU A 261 23.08 -23.75 9.98
N LEU A 262 23.44 -24.82 9.25
CA LEU A 262 23.62 -24.77 7.79
C LEU A 262 22.41 -25.32 7.01
N ASP A 263 21.35 -25.72 7.69
CA ASP A 263 20.15 -26.36 7.11
C ASP A 263 20.52 -27.55 6.18
N LEU A 264 21.45 -28.40 6.63
CA LEU A 264 21.91 -29.56 5.90
C LEU A 264 21.44 -30.87 6.57
N PRO A 265 21.15 -31.93 5.79
CA PRO A 265 20.88 -33.23 6.33
C PRO A 265 22.09 -33.76 7.16
N LYS A 266 21.81 -34.34 8.33
CA LYS A 266 22.87 -34.84 9.24
C LYS A 266 23.85 -35.80 8.58
N ASN A 267 23.39 -36.67 7.67
CA ASN A 267 24.23 -37.58 6.93
C ASN A 267 25.25 -36.85 6.05
N VAL A 268 24.85 -35.75 5.40
CA VAL A 268 25.72 -34.90 4.56
C VAL A 268 26.82 -34.27 5.42
N VAL A 269 26.46 -33.72 6.60
CA VAL A 269 27.42 -33.12 7.52
C VAL A 269 28.34 -34.15 8.12
N TYR A 270 27.83 -35.35 8.43
CA TYR A 270 28.64 -36.46 8.92
C TYR A 270 29.68 -36.93 7.92
N ASP A 271 29.26 -37.14 6.65
CA ASP A 271 30.17 -37.57 5.57
C ASP A 271 31.22 -36.48 5.24
N ALA A 272 30.84 -35.19 5.33
CA ALA A 272 31.79 -34.08 5.18
C ALA A 272 32.82 -33.99 6.30
N ALA A 273 32.44 -34.34 7.53
CA ALA A 273 33.33 -34.32 8.71
C ALA A 273 34.25 -35.54 8.83
N LEU A 274 34.04 -36.59 8.01
CA LEU A 274 34.89 -37.77 7.97
C LEU A 274 36.02 -37.72 6.93
N LYS A 275 35.94 -36.78 5.98
CA LYS A 275 36.95 -36.49 4.96
C LYS A 275 37.99 -35.50 5.47
#